data_d73c1e36ebb71dd93d3927052486ab74
#
_entry.id   d73c1e36ebb71dd93d3927052486ab74
#
_cell.length_a   1.000
_cell.length_b   1.000
_cell.length_c   1.000
_cell.angle_alpha   90.00
_cell.angle_beta   90.00
_cell.angle_gamma   90.00
#
_symmetry.space_group_name_H-M   'P 1'
#
loop_
_entity.id
_entity.type
_entity.pdbx_description
1 polymer ?
#
loop_
_entity_poly.entity_id
_entity_poly.type
_entity_poly.pdbx_seq_one_letter_code
_entity_poly.pdbx_strand_id
1 'polypeptide(L)'
;MAERCRAELAVLMREDGNNECADCGEADPDWASVTFGVFLCQSCAGIHRGLSTQSRVKSVRLDNWDRDQVGVMVGMGNKKAKEQFEMHVPLFYRKPRKIDVEVLKKEWILAKYEREEFTDPDRQTAYNCSSKEGMLWKLGRDRKQFQLRKFALSRAENKFSYFINEDSKQKPQQPKAEADLDHMNAVFVPEKIGNPYGLQITFIKNGSTRSLFVYSESSKDIVDWYNCIRAAKWERRRIAFPDRDLHQLAEDLTKDFILEGWLSKMGPKNEPFKRRWFTLDRRKLMYFEEPLNAFPKGEVFIGHRDAGYSVSLGSPEGDRSSNSHNNYCFTLHTHERNFILRAETQDDMDKWNTALNQVIDLPLTPQDSKLASMLVPKKASNSFRIIRR
;
A
#
# COMPACT_ATOMS: atom_id res chain seq x y z
N MET A 1 -41.89 -20.31 9.10
CA MET A 1 -41.59 -18.85 9.03
C MET A 1 -40.10 -18.60 8.81
N ALA A 2 -39.23 -19.18 9.60
CA ALA A 2 -37.75 -18.99 9.46
C ALA A 2 -37.17 -19.46 8.11
N GLU A 3 -37.67 -20.59 7.57
CA GLU A 3 -37.25 -21.07 6.23
C GLU A 3 -37.64 -20.10 5.11
N ARG A 4 -38.81 -19.50 5.19
CA ARG A 4 -39.26 -18.50 4.20
C ARG A 4 -38.41 -17.24 4.24
N CYS A 5 -38.09 -16.76 5.43
CA CYS A 5 -37.18 -15.61 5.62
C CYS A 5 -35.75 -15.87 5.05
N ARG A 6 -35.21 -17.08 5.28
CA ARG A 6 -33.91 -17.47 4.70
C ARG A 6 -33.95 -17.56 3.18
N ALA A 7 -35.02 -18.13 2.60
CA ALA A 7 -35.19 -18.21 1.15
C ALA A 7 -35.25 -16.80 0.52
N GLU A 8 -35.96 -15.88 1.15
CA GLU A 8 -36.09 -14.50 0.71
C GLU A 8 -34.74 -13.77 0.78
N LEU A 9 -33.97 -13.90 1.88
CA LEU A 9 -32.61 -13.36 1.99
C LEU A 9 -31.65 -13.95 0.96
N ALA A 10 -31.75 -15.26 0.68
CA ALA A 10 -30.90 -15.91 -0.32
C ALA A 10 -31.19 -15.41 -1.75
N VAL A 11 -32.40 -14.97 -2.05
CA VAL A 11 -32.75 -14.31 -3.31
C VAL A 11 -32.16 -12.90 -3.31
N LEU A 12 -32.41 -12.13 -2.25
CA LEU A 12 -31.94 -10.75 -2.11
C LEU A 12 -30.40 -10.62 -2.22
N MET A 13 -29.67 -11.58 -1.67
CA MET A 13 -28.18 -11.62 -1.77
C MET A 13 -27.66 -11.78 -3.20
N ARG A 14 -28.47 -12.31 -4.12
CA ARG A 14 -28.07 -12.47 -5.53
C ARG A 14 -28.35 -11.26 -6.39
N GLU A 15 -29.10 -10.30 -5.84
CA GLU A 15 -29.37 -9.05 -6.55
C GLU A 15 -28.10 -8.23 -6.72
N ASP A 16 -28.05 -7.43 -7.78
CA ASP A 16 -26.94 -6.54 -8.10
C ASP A 16 -26.63 -5.60 -6.93
N GLY A 17 -25.36 -5.59 -6.53
CA GLY A 17 -24.83 -4.84 -5.39
C GLY A 17 -24.92 -5.61 -4.05
N ASN A 18 -25.83 -6.58 -3.87
CA ASN A 18 -25.92 -7.40 -2.67
C ASN A 18 -25.02 -8.64 -2.71
N ASN A 19 -24.57 -9.02 -3.90
CA ASN A 19 -23.67 -10.14 -4.14
C ASN A 19 -22.20 -9.85 -3.78
N GLU A 20 -21.93 -8.64 -3.32
CA GLU A 20 -20.62 -8.21 -2.84
C GLU A 20 -20.75 -7.54 -1.46
N CYS A 21 -19.69 -7.60 -0.66
CA CYS A 21 -19.64 -6.93 0.63
C CYS A 21 -19.78 -5.41 0.48
N ALA A 22 -20.70 -4.78 1.22
CA ALA A 22 -20.96 -3.34 1.17
C ALA A 22 -19.73 -2.46 1.41
N ASP A 23 -18.69 -2.97 2.09
CA ASP A 23 -17.54 -2.19 2.51
C ASP A 23 -16.28 -2.47 1.70
N CYS A 24 -15.94 -3.74 1.45
CA CYS A 24 -14.68 -4.10 0.77
C CYS A 24 -14.88 -4.77 -0.60
N GLY A 25 -16.11 -5.00 -1.05
CA GLY A 25 -16.39 -5.61 -2.35
C GLY A 25 -16.03 -7.11 -2.43
N GLU A 26 -15.81 -7.79 -1.31
CA GLU A 26 -15.64 -9.26 -1.31
C GLU A 26 -16.89 -9.94 -1.80
N ALA A 27 -16.75 -10.85 -2.80
CA ALA A 27 -17.88 -11.58 -3.36
C ALA A 27 -18.51 -12.56 -2.34
N ASP A 28 -19.78 -12.88 -2.57
CA ASP A 28 -20.55 -13.85 -1.81
C ASP A 28 -20.58 -13.58 -0.29
N PRO A 29 -21.03 -12.38 0.16
CA PRO A 29 -21.15 -12.07 1.58
C PRO A 29 -22.17 -12.98 2.25
N ASP A 30 -21.84 -13.55 3.41
CA ASP A 30 -22.74 -14.46 4.17
C ASP A 30 -23.11 -13.92 5.55
N TRP A 31 -22.79 -12.66 5.81
CA TRP A 31 -23.18 -11.89 6.99
C TRP A 31 -24.02 -10.68 6.59
N ALA A 32 -24.75 -10.14 7.54
CA ALA A 32 -25.49 -8.90 7.34
C ALA A 32 -25.55 -8.06 8.63
N SER A 33 -25.50 -6.75 8.49
CA SER A 33 -25.88 -5.81 9.54
C SER A 33 -27.35 -5.46 9.39
N VAL A 34 -28.18 -5.92 10.33
CA VAL A 34 -29.60 -5.56 10.37
C VAL A 34 -29.78 -4.08 10.67
N THR A 35 -28.87 -3.49 11.44
CA THR A 35 -28.91 -2.07 11.79
C THR A 35 -28.84 -1.17 10.55
N PHE A 36 -27.96 -1.51 9.62
CA PHE A 36 -27.71 -0.71 8.40
C PHE A 36 -28.34 -1.30 7.15
N GLY A 37 -28.95 -2.50 7.24
CA GLY A 37 -29.57 -3.19 6.10
C GLY A 37 -28.58 -3.60 5.01
N VAL A 38 -27.35 -3.99 5.35
CA VAL A 38 -26.28 -4.30 4.40
C VAL A 38 -25.72 -5.71 4.55
N PHE A 39 -25.31 -6.30 3.41
CA PHE A 39 -24.61 -7.58 3.36
C PHE A 39 -23.09 -7.39 3.45
N LEU A 40 -22.45 -8.24 4.23
CA LEU A 40 -21.06 -8.11 4.65
C LEU A 40 -20.30 -9.42 4.50
N CYS A 41 -19.02 -9.34 4.20
CA CYS A 41 -18.11 -10.47 4.37
C CYS A 41 -17.78 -10.69 5.85
N GLN A 42 -17.20 -11.83 6.19
CA GLN A 42 -16.84 -12.19 7.56
C GLN A 42 -15.92 -11.16 8.23
N SER A 43 -14.91 -10.66 7.51
CA SER A 43 -13.96 -9.68 8.03
C SER A 43 -14.64 -8.35 8.39
N CYS A 44 -15.46 -7.78 7.49
CA CYS A 44 -16.18 -6.54 7.74
C CYS A 44 -17.27 -6.72 8.81
N ALA A 45 -17.95 -7.86 8.85
CA ALA A 45 -18.92 -8.22 9.88
C ALA A 45 -18.28 -8.22 11.29
N GLY A 46 -17.02 -8.69 11.41
CA GLY A 46 -16.25 -8.62 12.65
C GLY A 46 -16.06 -7.17 13.13
N ILE A 47 -15.71 -6.27 12.23
CA ILE A 47 -15.53 -4.84 12.54
C ILE A 47 -16.87 -4.20 12.92
N HIS A 48 -17.95 -4.49 12.19
CA HIS A 48 -19.29 -3.99 12.50
C HIS A 48 -19.79 -4.34 13.91
N ARG A 49 -19.42 -5.51 14.45
CA ARG A 49 -19.76 -5.88 15.85
C ARG A 49 -19.09 -4.98 16.88
N GLY A 50 -17.99 -4.34 16.52
CA GLY A 50 -17.25 -3.41 17.39
C GLY A 50 -17.69 -1.95 17.26
N LEU A 51 -18.70 -1.64 16.43
CA LEU A 51 -19.22 -0.27 16.29
C LEU A 51 -19.95 0.18 17.56
N SER A 52 -19.75 1.43 17.95
CA SER A 52 -20.41 2.05 19.10
C SER A 52 -21.94 2.14 18.92
N THR A 53 -22.40 2.22 17.68
CA THR A 53 -23.82 2.18 17.28
C THR A 53 -24.49 0.83 17.50
N GLN A 54 -23.80 -0.14 18.13
CA GLN A 54 -24.29 -1.49 18.38
C GLN A 54 -24.88 -2.16 17.14
N SER A 55 -24.12 -2.20 16.07
CA SER A 55 -24.51 -2.85 14.81
C SER A 55 -24.89 -4.32 15.06
N ARG A 56 -26.15 -4.65 14.82
CA ARG A 56 -26.70 -6.01 14.98
C ARG A 56 -26.30 -6.85 13.77
N VAL A 57 -25.21 -7.60 13.91
CA VAL A 57 -24.68 -8.45 12.84
C VAL A 57 -25.16 -9.87 13.00
N LYS A 58 -25.66 -10.46 11.92
CA LYS A 58 -26.17 -11.83 11.84
C LYS A 58 -25.61 -12.59 10.65
N SER A 59 -25.41 -13.90 10.81
CA SER A 59 -25.17 -14.78 9.67
C SER A 59 -26.47 -14.98 8.89
N VAL A 60 -26.38 -14.81 7.59
CA VAL A 60 -27.54 -15.01 6.70
C VAL A 60 -27.95 -16.49 6.70
N ARG A 61 -26.98 -17.41 6.84
CA ARG A 61 -27.19 -18.86 6.74
C ARG A 61 -27.51 -19.55 8.08
N LEU A 62 -26.85 -19.08 9.17
CA LEU A 62 -26.85 -19.80 10.45
C LEU A 62 -27.85 -19.23 11.47
N ASP A 63 -28.07 -17.91 11.45
CA ASP A 63 -28.91 -17.24 12.43
C ASP A 63 -30.42 -17.31 12.06
N ASN A 64 -31.27 -17.15 13.07
CA ASN A 64 -32.72 -17.04 12.87
C ASN A 64 -33.09 -15.61 12.50
N TRP A 65 -33.87 -15.46 11.44
CA TRP A 65 -34.36 -14.19 10.93
C TRP A 65 -35.86 -14.08 11.10
N ASP A 66 -36.34 -12.94 11.60
CA ASP A 66 -37.76 -12.60 11.61
C ASP A 66 -38.12 -11.69 10.42
N ARG A 67 -39.42 -11.43 10.25
CA ARG A 67 -39.91 -10.65 9.11
C ARG A 67 -39.46 -9.18 9.13
N ASP A 68 -39.37 -8.57 10.32
CA ASP A 68 -39.01 -7.17 10.43
C ASP A 68 -37.55 -6.99 10.03
N GLN A 69 -36.67 -7.92 10.44
CA GLN A 69 -35.25 -7.91 10.04
C GLN A 69 -35.08 -8.12 8.53
N VAL A 70 -35.81 -9.04 7.93
CA VAL A 70 -35.80 -9.23 6.47
C VAL A 70 -36.38 -7.99 5.77
N GLY A 71 -37.41 -7.37 6.32
CA GLY A 71 -37.98 -6.14 5.82
C GLY A 71 -36.97 -4.99 5.77
N VAL A 72 -36.08 -4.87 6.78
CA VAL A 72 -34.98 -3.90 6.76
C VAL A 72 -34.02 -4.19 5.62
N MET A 73 -33.61 -5.44 5.41
CA MET A 73 -32.70 -5.83 4.35
C MET A 73 -33.30 -5.56 2.96
N VAL A 74 -34.58 -5.86 2.74
CA VAL A 74 -35.30 -5.60 1.50
C VAL A 74 -35.49 -4.07 1.27
N GLY A 75 -35.74 -3.33 2.35
CA GLY A 75 -35.93 -1.87 2.29
C GLY A 75 -34.64 -1.11 1.96
N MET A 76 -33.48 -1.61 2.38
CA MET A 76 -32.17 -0.97 2.19
C MET A 76 -31.36 -1.67 1.10
N GLY A 77 -30.64 -2.72 1.44
CA GLY A 77 -29.66 -3.37 0.56
C GLY A 77 -28.40 -2.53 0.34
N ASN A 78 -27.36 -3.15 -0.23
CA ASN A 78 -26.05 -2.52 -0.39
C ASN A 78 -26.06 -1.30 -1.33
N LYS A 79 -26.93 -1.32 -2.35
CA LYS A 79 -27.01 -0.25 -3.33
C LYS A 79 -27.54 1.06 -2.72
N LYS A 80 -28.66 0.97 -2.01
CA LYS A 80 -29.24 2.15 -1.32
C LYS A 80 -28.34 2.61 -0.18
N ALA A 81 -27.73 1.69 0.56
CA ALA A 81 -26.77 2.02 1.60
C ALA A 81 -25.56 2.78 1.02
N LYS A 82 -25.05 2.39 -0.15
CA LYS A 82 -24.02 3.14 -0.85
C LYS A 82 -24.49 4.54 -1.23
N GLU A 83 -25.67 4.67 -1.78
CA GLU A 83 -26.26 5.98 -2.13
C GLU A 83 -26.42 6.88 -0.90
N GLN A 84 -26.76 6.31 0.25
CA GLN A 84 -26.95 7.07 1.49
C GLN A 84 -25.64 7.40 2.21
N PHE A 85 -24.75 6.42 2.39
CA PHE A 85 -23.57 6.56 3.25
C PHE A 85 -22.28 6.90 2.49
N GLU A 86 -22.26 6.81 1.15
CA GLU A 86 -21.07 7.08 0.32
C GLU A 86 -21.30 8.24 -0.66
N MET A 87 -22.28 9.14 -0.39
CA MET A 87 -22.69 10.21 -1.28
C MET A 87 -21.53 11.16 -1.66
N HIS A 88 -20.65 11.45 -0.72
CA HIS A 88 -19.56 12.40 -0.86
C HIS A 88 -18.17 11.77 -0.60
N VAL A 89 -17.96 10.52 -1.00
CA VAL A 89 -16.62 9.91 -0.90
C VAL A 89 -15.68 10.61 -1.88
N PRO A 90 -14.59 11.23 -1.39
CA PRO A 90 -13.62 11.84 -2.29
C PRO A 90 -12.87 10.77 -3.09
N LEU A 91 -12.62 10.99 -4.38
CA LEU A 91 -11.91 10.03 -5.22
C LEU A 91 -10.51 9.66 -4.70
N PHE A 92 -9.86 10.58 -3.99
CA PHE A 92 -8.58 10.30 -3.36
C PHE A 92 -8.67 9.44 -2.10
N TYR A 93 -9.85 9.29 -1.46
CA TYR A 93 -10.01 8.45 -0.28
C TYR A 93 -9.89 6.97 -0.67
N ARG A 94 -9.07 6.21 0.06
CA ARG A 94 -8.85 4.80 -0.24
C ARG A 94 -10.03 3.96 0.25
N LYS A 95 -10.92 3.56 -0.67
CA LYS A 95 -11.91 2.51 -0.38
C LYS A 95 -11.17 1.17 -0.25
N PRO A 96 -11.40 0.40 0.84
CA PRO A 96 -10.70 -0.84 1.04
C PRO A 96 -11.19 -1.94 0.09
N ARG A 97 -10.28 -2.86 -0.23
CA ARG A 97 -10.56 -4.09 -0.96
C ARG A 97 -10.45 -5.29 -0.01
N LYS A 98 -10.91 -6.46 -0.46
CA LYS A 98 -10.79 -7.73 0.29
C LYS A 98 -9.39 -7.95 0.88
N ILE A 99 -8.34 -7.72 0.08
CA ILE A 99 -6.94 -8.00 0.42
C ILE A 99 -6.28 -6.91 1.29
N ASP A 100 -6.92 -5.76 1.45
CA ASP A 100 -6.33 -4.65 2.18
C ASP A 100 -6.28 -4.93 3.69
N VAL A 101 -5.34 -4.29 4.37
CA VAL A 101 -5.10 -4.46 5.80
C VAL A 101 -6.30 -4.02 6.65
N GLU A 102 -6.42 -4.62 7.83
CA GLU A 102 -7.57 -4.41 8.72
C GLU A 102 -7.78 -2.94 9.08
N VAL A 103 -6.74 -2.16 9.33
CA VAL A 103 -6.84 -0.75 9.69
C VAL A 103 -7.56 0.08 8.63
N LEU A 104 -7.35 -0.20 7.33
CA LEU A 104 -8.07 0.47 6.25
C LEU A 104 -9.56 0.11 6.24
N LYS A 105 -9.89 -1.18 6.42
CA LYS A 105 -11.28 -1.64 6.51
C LYS A 105 -11.99 -1.05 7.72
N LYS A 106 -11.32 -1.06 8.87
CA LYS A 106 -11.85 -0.51 10.11
C LYS A 106 -12.17 0.98 9.98
N GLU A 107 -11.20 1.77 9.55
CA GLU A 107 -11.40 3.22 9.46
C GLU A 107 -12.39 3.63 8.37
N TRP A 108 -12.49 2.87 7.28
CA TRP A 108 -13.54 3.02 6.29
C TRP A 108 -14.94 2.81 6.90
N ILE A 109 -15.12 1.71 7.63
CA ILE A 109 -16.41 1.37 8.26
C ILE A 109 -16.78 2.41 9.32
N LEU A 110 -15.82 2.83 10.16
CA LEU A 110 -16.04 3.89 11.15
C LEU A 110 -16.36 5.25 10.50
N ALA A 111 -15.66 5.62 9.43
CA ALA A 111 -15.93 6.84 8.67
C ALA A 111 -17.32 6.83 8.05
N LYS A 112 -17.71 5.68 7.47
CA LYS A 112 -18.99 5.52 6.77
C LYS A 112 -20.19 5.50 7.71
N TYR A 113 -20.15 4.73 8.81
CA TYR A 113 -21.34 4.43 9.61
C TYR A 113 -21.38 5.11 10.99
N GLU A 114 -20.24 5.46 11.58
CA GLU A 114 -20.22 6.14 12.87
C GLU A 114 -19.98 7.64 12.76
N ARG A 115 -18.95 8.01 12.01
CA ARG A 115 -18.58 9.42 11.84
C ARG A 115 -19.34 10.09 10.69
N GLU A 116 -19.99 9.27 9.85
CA GLU A 116 -20.76 9.71 8.67
C GLU A 116 -19.99 10.74 7.80
N GLU A 117 -18.67 10.53 7.67
CA GLU A 117 -17.77 11.47 6.98
C GLU A 117 -18.12 11.63 5.49
N PHE A 118 -18.76 10.61 4.90
CA PHE A 118 -19.12 10.62 3.48
C PHE A 118 -20.54 11.10 3.16
N THR A 119 -21.29 11.51 4.18
CA THR A 119 -22.60 12.15 4.01
C THR A 119 -22.49 13.67 3.95
N ASP A 120 -21.39 14.23 4.48
CA ASP A 120 -21.15 15.67 4.55
C ASP A 120 -19.65 15.98 4.33
N PRO A 121 -19.28 16.75 3.26
CA PRO A 121 -17.90 17.12 2.98
C PRO A 121 -17.21 17.88 4.11
N ASP A 122 -17.94 18.62 4.93
CA ASP A 122 -17.36 19.40 6.03
C ASP A 122 -16.80 18.51 7.16
N ARG A 123 -17.21 17.24 7.23
CA ARG A 123 -16.68 16.23 8.16
C ARG A 123 -15.33 15.64 7.73
N GLN A 124 -14.82 16.00 6.54
CA GLN A 124 -13.61 15.43 5.94
C GLN A 124 -12.34 16.25 6.17
N THR A 125 -12.40 17.26 7.03
CA THR A 125 -11.32 18.23 7.25
C THR A 125 -10.00 17.62 7.75
N ALA A 126 -10.05 16.47 8.44
CA ALA A 126 -8.86 15.82 9.00
C ALA A 126 -7.85 15.34 7.94
N TYR A 127 -8.32 15.03 6.72
CA TYR A 127 -7.51 14.56 5.60
C TYR A 127 -7.69 15.39 4.33
N ASN A 128 -8.74 16.21 4.24
CA ASN A 128 -8.96 17.14 3.14
C ASN A 128 -8.58 18.58 3.54
N CYS A 129 -7.37 18.75 4.04
CA CYS A 129 -6.82 20.01 4.53
C CYS A 129 -5.66 20.50 3.65
N SER A 130 -5.38 21.80 3.63
CA SER A 130 -4.25 22.38 2.91
C SER A 130 -2.90 22.04 3.53
N SER A 131 -2.89 21.81 4.85
CA SER A 131 -1.72 21.40 5.64
C SER A 131 -2.12 20.46 6.76
N LYS A 132 -1.25 19.53 7.11
CA LYS A 132 -1.40 18.65 8.28
C LYS A 132 -0.10 18.63 9.07
N GLU A 133 -0.21 18.80 10.38
CA GLU A 133 0.88 18.58 11.33
C GLU A 133 0.46 17.56 12.37
N GLY A 134 1.42 16.81 12.89
CA GLY A 134 1.15 15.83 13.94
C GLY A 134 2.38 15.02 14.31
N MET A 135 2.20 14.18 15.32
CA MET A 135 3.25 13.34 15.89
C MET A 135 3.09 11.91 15.41
N LEU A 136 4.15 11.32 14.85
CA LEU A 136 4.19 9.91 14.48
C LEU A 136 5.44 9.26 15.10
N TRP A 137 5.29 8.02 15.50
CA TRP A 137 6.41 7.18 15.86
C TRP A 137 7.18 6.79 14.60
N LYS A 138 8.46 7.13 14.53
CA LYS A 138 9.33 6.87 13.39
C LYS A 138 10.53 6.01 13.78
N LEU A 139 10.81 4.98 12.99
CA LEU A 139 11.99 4.14 13.20
C LEU A 139 13.28 4.93 13.00
N GLY A 140 14.12 4.96 14.02
CA GLY A 140 15.47 5.54 13.97
C GLY A 140 16.41 4.69 13.13
N ARG A 141 17.34 5.34 12.40
CA ARG A 141 18.32 4.62 11.55
C ARG A 141 19.34 3.83 12.36
N ASP A 142 19.91 4.47 13.37
CA ASP A 142 21.11 3.94 14.02
C ASP A 142 20.78 2.96 15.17
N ARG A 143 19.69 3.21 15.89
CA ARG A 143 19.31 2.38 17.05
C ARG A 143 18.18 1.38 16.77
N LYS A 144 17.61 1.41 15.56
CA LYS A 144 16.44 0.60 15.17
C LYS A 144 15.26 0.68 16.18
N GLN A 145 15.11 1.81 16.86
CA GLN A 145 14.04 2.09 17.82
C GLN A 145 13.11 3.15 17.26
N PHE A 146 11.83 3.01 17.55
CA PHE A 146 10.85 4.02 17.22
C PHE A 146 10.97 5.21 18.16
N GLN A 147 10.90 6.41 17.61
CA GLN A 147 10.99 7.68 18.30
C GLN A 147 9.88 8.58 17.80
N LEU A 148 9.21 9.26 18.75
CA LEU A 148 8.18 10.23 18.42
C LEU A 148 8.79 11.42 17.69
N ARG A 149 8.20 11.81 16.53
CA ARG A 149 8.69 12.89 15.67
C ARG A 149 7.53 13.72 15.18
N LYS A 150 7.74 15.03 15.08
CA LYS A 150 6.81 15.94 14.43
C LYS A 150 6.91 15.77 12.92
N PHE A 151 5.77 15.61 12.26
CA PHE A 151 5.63 15.59 10.82
C PHE A 151 4.78 16.76 10.37
N ALA A 152 5.06 17.26 9.18
CA ALA A 152 4.29 18.31 8.53
C ALA A 152 4.13 17.99 7.05
N LEU A 153 2.91 18.22 6.53
CA LEU A 153 2.57 18.17 5.12
C LEU A 153 1.98 19.52 4.72
N SER A 154 2.50 20.10 3.63
CA SER A 154 1.99 21.32 3.01
C SER A 154 1.66 21.05 1.54
N ARG A 155 0.37 21.19 1.16
CA ARG A 155 -0.05 21.04 -0.25
C ARG A 155 0.46 22.19 -1.10
N ALA A 156 0.41 23.40 -0.57
CA ALA A 156 0.85 24.62 -1.27
C ALA A 156 2.34 24.56 -1.64
N GLU A 157 3.16 24.07 -0.73
CA GLU A 157 4.61 23.93 -0.95
C GLU A 157 4.98 22.60 -1.62
N ASN A 158 4.02 21.68 -1.79
CA ASN A 158 4.28 20.30 -2.28
C ASN A 158 5.29 19.54 -1.41
N LYS A 159 5.28 19.75 -0.09
CA LYS A 159 6.29 19.25 0.82
C LYS A 159 5.70 18.34 1.90
N PHE A 160 6.48 17.30 2.20
CA PHE A 160 6.33 16.47 3.37
C PHE A 160 7.64 16.49 4.14
N SER A 161 7.58 16.84 5.41
CA SER A 161 8.76 17.08 6.25
C SER A 161 8.63 16.38 7.59
N TYR A 162 9.79 16.04 8.21
CA TYR A 162 9.79 15.66 9.61
C TYR A 162 10.95 16.32 10.38
N PHE A 163 10.75 16.50 11.69
CA PHE A 163 11.63 17.24 12.60
C PHE A 163 12.12 16.36 13.75
N ILE A 164 13.27 16.66 14.32
CA ILE A 164 13.87 15.85 15.40
C ILE A 164 13.48 16.34 16.79
N ASN A 165 13.41 17.66 17.03
CA ASN A 165 13.19 18.25 18.35
C ASN A 165 11.96 19.13 18.35
N GLU A 166 11.21 19.08 19.47
CA GLU A 166 10.08 19.96 19.77
C GLU A 166 10.48 21.24 20.54
N ASP A 167 11.66 21.26 21.20
CA ASP A 167 11.91 22.15 22.33
C ASP A 167 12.69 23.45 22.03
N SER A 168 13.04 23.76 20.80
CA SER A 168 13.74 25.03 20.54
C SER A 168 12.79 26.16 20.16
N LYS A 169 12.23 26.85 21.13
CA LYS A 169 11.40 28.06 20.94
C LYS A 169 12.12 29.24 20.28
N GLN A 170 13.40 29.13 19.96
CA GLN A 170 14.24 30.27 19.57
C GLN A 170 14.77 30.30 18.12
N LYS A 171 14.55 29.26 17.32
CA LYS A 171 14.92 29.26 15.89
C LYS A 171 13.91 28.48 15.06
N PRO A 172 13.58 28.91 13.82
CA PRO A 172 12.77 28.10 12.92
C PRO A 172 13.47 26.75 12.74
N GLN A 173 12.75 25.67 13.11
CA GLN A 173 13.30 24.31 13.03
C GLN A 173 13.52 23.94 11.58
N GLN A 174 14.76 23.65 11.22
CA GLN A 174 15.03 23.05 9.93
C GLN A 174 14.58 21.57 9.93
N PRO A 175 13.86 21.14 8.91
CA PRO A 175 13.42 19.76 8.81
C PRO A 175 14.64 18.83 8.67
N LYS A 176 14.60 17.69 9.37
CA LYS A 176 15.61 16.62 9.22
C LYS A 176 15.57 15.99 7.84
N ALA A 177 14.41 15.93 7.25
CA ALA A 177 14.21 15.54 5.87
C ALA A 177 12.95 16.16 5.30
N GLU A 178 13.02 16.45 4.02
CA GLU A 178 11.92 16.88 3.17
C GLU A 178 11.81 15.96 1.97
N ALA A 179 10.60 15.81 1.48
CA ALA A 179 10.28 15.07 0.27
C ALA A 179 9.18 15.79 -0.51
N ASP A 180 9.28 15.73 -1.83
CA ASP A 180 8.21 16.19 -2.71
C ASP A 180 7.09 15.14 -2.74
N LEU A 181 5.85 15.60 -2.54
CA LEU A 181 4.66 14.72 -2.51
C LEU A 181 4.45 13.97 -3.83
N ASP A 182 4.84 14.54 -4.97
CA ASP A 182 4.67 13.92 -6.29
C ASP A 182 5.37 12.56 -6.42
N HIS A 183 6.54 12.43 -5.79
CA HIS A 183 7.39 11.23 -5.84
C HIS A 183 7.27 10.35 -4.61
N MET A 184 6.29 10.66 -3.77
CA MET A 184 6.04 9.90 -2.55
C MET A 184 5.08 8.74 -2.82
N ASN A 185 5.33 7.62 -2.16
CA ASN A 185 4.37 6.53 -2.02
C ASN A 185 4.17 6.21 -0.54
N ALA A 186 3.02 5.67 -0.20
CA ALA A 186 2.69 5.25 1.16
C ALA A 186 1.98 3.90 1.09
N VAL A 187 2.42 2.94 1.92
CA VAL A 187 1.93 1.56 1.94
C VAL A 187 1.80 1.11 3.39
N PHE A 188 0.65 0.55 3.75
CA PHE A 188 0.50 -0.07 5.05
C PHE A 188 1.26 -1.40 5.12
N VAL A 189 2.11 -1.55 6.13
CA VAL A 189 2.99 -2.70 6.32
C VAL A 189 3.01 -3.13 7.81
N PRO A 190 1.84 -3.47 8.40
CA PRO A 190 1.71 -3.73 9.83
C PRO A 190 2.62 -4.87 10.30
N GLU A 191 2.69 -5.97 9.56
CA GLU A 191 3.52 -7.13 9.90
C GLU A 191 5.02 -6.80 9.88
N LYS A 192 5.46 -6.04 8.88
CA LYS A 192 6.86 -5.62 8.75
C LYS A 192 7.32 -4.74 9.91
N ILE A 193 6.45 -3.82 10.35
CA ILE A 193 6.73 -2.87 11.44
C ILE A 193 6.49 -3.52 12.82
N GLY A 194 5.63 -4.53 12.90
CA GLY A 194 5.17 -5.12 14.15
C GLY A 194 4.17 -4.22 14.90
N ASN A 195 3.42 -3.40 14.15
CA ASN A 195 2.38 -2.52 14.69
C ASN A 195 1.20 -2.50 13.69
N PRO A 196 -0.07 -2.71 14.16
CA PRO A 196 -1.25 -2.77 13.30
C PRO A 196 -1.49 -1.49 12.49
N TYR A 197 -0.93 -0.37 12.92
CA TYR A 197 -1.05 0.95 12.29
C TYR A 197 0.24 1.36 11.59
N GLY A 198 1.05 0.38 11.20
CA GLY A 198 2.35 0.58 10.55
C GLY A 198 2.23 1.03 9.11
N LEU A 199 2.88 2.16 8.77
CA LEU A 199 2.93 2.74 7.44
C LEU A 199 4.37 2.92 6.97
N GLN A 200 4.69 2.45 5.77
CA GLN A 200 5.94 2.73 5.07
C GLN A 200 5.72 3.86 4.08
N ILE A 201 6.46 4.95 4.24
CA ILE A 201 6.48 6.08 3.32
C ILE A 201 7.78 6.06 2.55
N THR A 202 7.71 6.04 1.21
CA THR A 202 8.89 6.04 0.34
C THR A 202 8.91 7.28 -0.54
N PHE A 203 10.11 7.80 -0.80
CA PHE A 203 10.34 8.92 -1.70
C PHE A 203 11.76 8.88 -2.27
N ILE A 204 11.99 9.56 -3.39
CA ILE A 204 13.31 9.65 -4.01
C ILE A 204 14.07 10.84 -3.41
N LYS A 205 15.28 10.60 -2.92
CA LYS A 205 16.20 11.60 -2.44
C LYS A 205 17.60 11.35 -2.98
N ASN A 206 18.16 12.33 -3.69
CA ASN A 206 19.50 12.25 -4.28
C ASN A 206 19.70 11.00 -5.18
N GLY A 207 18.71 10.69 -6.02
CA GLY A 207 18.77 9.58 -6.95
C GLY A 207 18.60 8.18 -6.31
N SER A 208 18.16 8.09 -5.05
CA SER A 208 17.89 6.82 -4.38
C SER A 208 16.59 6.86 -3.60
N THR A 209 15.90 5.75 -3.52
CA THR A 209 14.69 5.62 -2.72
C THR A 209 15.05 5.62 -1.22
N ARG A 210 14.30 6.40 -0.47
CA ARG A 210 14.35 6.40 0.99
C ARG A 210 13.01 5.92 1.55
N SER A 211 13.07 5.02 2.53
CA SER A 211 11.92 4.54 3.30
C SER A 211 11.90 5.17 4.69
N LEU A 212 10.74 5.62 5.11
CA LEU A 212 10.41 5.95 6.49
C LEU A 212 9.39 4.92 6.97
N PHE A 213 9.66 4.28 8.09
CA PHE A 213 8.73 3.39 8.77
C PHE A 213 8.14 4.13 9.94
N VAL A 214 6.83 4.32 9.93
CA VAL A 214 6.10 5.12 10.93
C VAL A 214 4.86 4.38 11.40
N TYR A 215 4.37 4.72 12.58
CA TYR A 215 3.03 4.36 13.04
C TYR A 215 2.46 5.47 13.94
N SER A 216 1.15 5.48 14.13
CA SER A 216 0.44 6.26 15.15
C SER A 216 -0.17 5.32 16.18
N GLU A 217 -0.44 5.80 17.38
CA GLU A 217 -1.23 5.06 18.39
C GLU A 217 -2.72 5.04 18.02
N SER A 218 -3.15 5.92 17.12
CA SER A 218 -4.51 6.03 16.63
C SER A 218 -4.63 5.49 15.20
N SER A 219 -5.54 4.52 14.99
CA SER A 219 -5.90 4.02 13.67
C SER A 219 -6.43 5.13 12.77
N LYS A 220 -7.25 6.03 13.33
CA LYS A 220 -7.78 7.18 12.60
C LYS A 220 -6.67 8.10 12.13
N ASP A 221 -5.76 8.50 13.01
CA ASP A 221 -4.71 9.45 12.67
C ASP A 221 -3.79 8.93 11.55
N ILE A 222 -3.36 7.66 11.60
CA ILE A 222 -2.50 7.12 10.54
C ILE A 222 -3.22 7.01 9.19
N VAL A 223 -4.52 6.71 9.17
CA VAL A 223 -5.34 6.69 7.95
C VAL A 223 -5.60 8.11 7.45
N ASP A 224 -5.79 9.08 8.35
CA ASP A 224 -5.88 10.50 7.98
C ASP A 224 -4.57 11.00 7.33
N TRP A 225 -3.40 10.63 7.87
CA TRP A 225 -2.11 10.93 7.23
C TRP A 225 -1.99 10.32 5.85
N TYR A 226 -2.38 9.04 5.71
CA TYR A 226 -2.37 8.35 4.43
C TYR A 226 -3.28 9.03 3.40
N ASN A 227 -4.52 9.36 3.78
CA ASN A 227 -5.45 10.03 2.88
C ASN A 227 -5.06 11.49 2.62
N CYS A 228 -4.42 12.19 3.56
CA CYS A 228 -3.87 13.53 3.34
C CYS A 228 -2.75 13.54 2.27
N ILE A 229 -1.86 12.53 2.28
CA ILE A 229 -0.85 12.34 1.23
C ILE A 229 -1.55 12.10 -0.12
N ARG A 230 -2.57 11.25 -0.17
CA ARG A 230 -3.34 10.97 -1.39
C ARG A 230 -4.07 12.20 -1.91
N ALA A 231 -4.70 12.97 -1.02
CA ALA A 231 -5.40 14.21 -1.37
C ALA A 231 -4.45 15.26 -1.99
N ALA A 232 -3.26 15.44 -1.41
CA ALA A 232 -2.27 16.35 -1.93
C ALA A 232 -1.77 15.94 -3.32
N LYS A 233 -1.54 14.65 -3.54
CA LYS A 233 -1.17 14.11 -4.86
C LYS A 233 -2.32 14.21 -5.87
N TRP A 234 -3.56 14.02 -5.42
CA TRP A 234 -4.76 14.10 -6.26
C TRP A 234 -4.91 15.46 -6.93
N GLU A 235 -4.86 16.54 -6.17
CA GLU A 235 -4.97 17.89 -6.71
C GLU A 235 -3.97 18.17 -7.82
N ARG A 236 -2.72 17.79 -7.61
CA ARG A 236 -1.65 17.99 -8.58
C ARG A 236 -1.81 17.13 -9.84
N ARG A 237 -2.14 15.85 -9.65
CA ARG A 237 -2.31 14.92 -10.77
C ARG A 237 -3.51 15.26 -11.64
N ARG A 238 -4.61 15.67 -11.04
CA ARG A 238 -5.79 16.13 -11.76
C ARG A 238 -5.49 17.32 -12.68
N ILE A 239 -4.66 18.26 -12.24
CA ILE A 239 -4.23 19.41 -13.03
C ILE A 239 -3.23 18.99 -14.11
N ALA A 240 -2.30 18.09 -13.79
CA ALA A 240 -1.25 17.66 -14.72
C ALA A 240 -1.76 16.72 -15.82
N PHE A 241 -2.87 16.02 -15.60
CA PHE A 241 -3.43 15.02 -16.52
C PHE A 241 -4.95 15.19 -16.66
N PRO A 242 -5.42 16.31 -17.24
CA PRO A 242 -6.86 16.65 -17.30
C PRO A 242 -7.68 15.65 -18.13
N ASP A 243 -7.06 15.00 -19.13
CA ASP A 243 -7.73 14.09 -20.06
C ASP A 243 -7.75 12.62 -19.58
N ARG A 244 -7.15 12.32 -18.41
CA ARG A 244 -7.15 10.95 -17.88
C ARG A 244 -8.40 10.65 -17.08
N ASP A 245 -8.82 9.38 -17.14
CA ASP A 245 -9.88 8.89 -16.27
C ASP A 245 -9.55 9.14 -14.80
N LEU A 246 -10.49 9.76 -14.08
CA LEU A 246 -10.29 10.20 -12.71
C LEU A 246 -10.16 9.02 -11.73
N HIS A 247 -10.84 7.91 -11.97
CA HIS A 247 -10.73 6.71 -11.12
C HIS A 247 -9.35 6.07 -11.27
N GLN A 248 -8.84 5.96 -12.51
CA GLN A 248 -7.49 5.49 -12.75
C GLN A 248 -6.42 6.39 -12.12
N LEU A 249 -6.61 7.71 -12.17
CA LEU A 249 -5.72 8.66 -11.48
C LEU A 249 -5.74 8.45 -9.98
N ALA A 250 -6.91 8.20 -9.40
CA ALA A 250 -7.06 7.97 -7.96
C ALA A 250 -6.40 6.65 -7.52
N GLU A 251 -6.48 5.59 -8.32
CA GLU A 251 -5.79 4.32 -8.06
C GLU A 251 -4.26 4.48 -8.10
N ASP A 252 -3.76 5.40 -8.93
CA ASP A 252 -2.33 5.67 -9.10
C ASP A 252 -1.72 6.56 -8.01
N LEU A 253 -2.49 7.06 -7.05
CA LEU A 253 -1.98 7.98 -6.00
C LEU A 253 -1.00 7.31 -5.05
N THR A 254 -1.32 6.10 -4.62
CA THR A 254 -0.46 5.24 -3.80
C THR A 254 -0.62 3.81 -4.29
N LYS A 255 0.46 3.05 -4.30
CA LYS A 255 0.46 1.67 -4.79
C LYS A 255 1.12 0.75 -3.79
N ASP A 256 0.46 -0.35 -3.52
CA ASP A 256 1.04 -1.43 -2.73
C ASP A 256 2.22 -2.04 -3.50
N PHE A 257 3.16 -2.65 -2.78
CA PHE A 257 4.21 -3.44 -3.41
C PHE A 257 3.57 -4.67 -4.08
N ILE A 258 4.02 -4.99 -5.28
CA ILE A 258 3.54 -6.17 -6.02
C ILE A 258 3.96 -7.43 -5.29
N LEU A 259 5.22 -7.46 -4.83
CA LEU A 259 5.77 -8.58 -4.08
C LEU A 259 6.91 -8.10 -3.19
N GLU A 260 7.00 -8.67 -1.99
CA GLU A 260 8.12 -8.51 -1.07
C GLU A 260 8.54 -9.86 -0.52
N GLY A 261 9.81 -10.04 -0.26
CA GLY A 261 10.29 -11.30 0.31
C GLY A 261 11.81 -11.43 0.32
N TRP A 262 12.27 -12.52 0.93
CA TRP A 262 13.66 -12.86 0.95
C TRP A 262 14.07 -13.57 -0.33
N LEU A 263 15.15 -13.12 -0.92
CA LEU A 263 15.88 -13.81 -1.99
C LEU A 263 17.37 -13.76 -1.70
N SER A 264 18.08 -14.76 -2.17
CA SER A 264 19.55 -14.72 -2.22
C SER A 264 19.98 -14.17 -3.58
N LYS A 265 20.87 -13.19 -3.56
CA LYS A 265 21.39 -12.52 -4.75
C LYS A 265 22.87 -12.83 -4.91
N MET A 266 23.26 -13.31 -6.10
CA MET A 266 24.69 -13.45 -6.46
C MET A 266 25.37 -12.08 -6.54
N GLY A 267 26.56 -11.96 -5.97
CA GLY A 267 27.37 -10.74 -6.07
C GLY A 267 27.97 -10.53 -7.46
N PRO A 268 28.53 -9.34 -7.74
CA PRO A 268 29.29 -9.12 -8.96
C PRO A 268 30.48 -10.06 -9.05
N LYS A 269 30.87 -10.45 -10.31
CA LYS A 269 31.99 -11.39 -10.58
C LYS A 269 31.81 -12.77 -9.92
N ASN A 270 30.58 -13.29 -9.90
CA ASN A 270 30.27 -14.62 -9.31
C ASN A 270 30.62 -14.76 -7.82
N GLU A 271 30.58 -13.65 -7.07
CA GLU A 271 30.68 -13.71 -5.62
C GLU A 271 29.54 -14.53 -5.01
N PRO A 272 29.74 -15.10 -3.78
CA PRO A 272 28.73 -15.92 -3.12
C PRO A 272 27.37 -15.25 -2.99
N PHE A 273 26.32 -16.05 -3.01
CA PHE A 273 24.98 -15.57 -2.75
C PHE A 273 24.87 -14.90 -1.38
N LYS A 274 24.20 -13.72 -1.35
CA LYS A 274 23.90 -13.00 -0.11
C LYS A 274 22.40 -12.84 0.01
N ARG A 275 21.83 -13.27 1.13
CA ARG A 275 20.40 -13.10 1.44
C ARG A 275 20.08 -11.63 1.55
N ARG A 276 18.96 -11.20 0.90
CA ARG A 276 18.51 -9.81 0.85
C ARG A 276 16.99 -9.79 0.88
N TRP A 277 16.44 -8.75 1.51
CA TRP A 277 15.02 -8.46 1.40
C TRP A 277 14.75 -7.71 0.10
N PHE A 278 13.86 -8.23 -0.72
CA PHE A 278 13.46 -7.63 -1.99
C PHE A 278 12.08 -7.03 -1.91
N THR A 279 11.86 -5.93 -2.63
CA THR A 279 10.58 -5.25 -2.78
C THR A 279 10.41 -4.90 -4.25
N LEU A 280 9.33 -5.37 -4.84
CA LEU A 280 8.95 -5.08 -6.22
C LEU A 280 7.75 -4.13 -6.24
N ASP A 281 7.93 -2.96 -6.81
CA ASP A 281 6.84 -2.09 -7.19
C ASP A 281 6.58 -2.16 -8.70
N ARG A 282 5.72 -1.28 -9.23
CA ARG A 282 5.34 -1.31 -10.66
C ARG A 282 6.54 -1.31 -11.63
N ARG A 283 7.66 -0.65 -11.28
CA ARG A 283 8.80 -0.49 -12.19
C ARG A 283 10.16 -0.60 -11.50
N LYS A 284 10.16 -0.95 -10.25
CA LYS A 284 11.37 -0.89 -9.48
C LYS A 284 11.53 -2.12 -8.60
N LEU A 285 12.63 -2.83 -8.79
CA LEU A 285 13.07 -3.88 -7.89
C LEU A 285 14.15 -3.30 -6.97
N MET A 286 13.87 -3.23 -5.70
CA MET A 286 14.80 -2.78 -4.67
C MET A 286 15.26 -3.96 -3.81
N TYR A 287 16.51 -3.94 -3.35
CA TYR A 287 16.96 -4.93 -2.39
C TYR A 287 17.68 -4.29 -1.21
N PHE A 288 17.42 -4.82 -0.03
CA PHE A 288 17.87 -4.31 1.26
C PHE A 288 18.63 -5.41 2.02
N GLU A 289 19.41 -5.02 3.00
CA GLU A 289 20.02 -5.96 3.94
C GLU A 289 18.96 -6.55 4.88
N GLU A 290 18.06 -5.70 5.37
CA GLU A 290 16.95 -6.03 6.26
C GLU A 290 15.66 -5.32 5.81
N PRO A 291 14.46 -5.88 6.12
CA PRO A 291 13.17 -5.30 5.68
C PRO A 291 12.95 -3.85 6.08
N LEU A 292 13.48 -3.44 7.25
CA LEU A 292 13.29 -2.10 7.82
C LEU A 292 14.45 -1.13 7.53
N ASN A 293 15.31 -1.42 6.58
CA ASN A 293 16.37 -0.48 6.21
C ASN A 293 15.82 0.71 5.43
N ALA A 294 16.24 1.91 5.85
CA ALA A 294 15.79 3.16 5.25
C ALA A 294 16.26 3.36 3.80
N PHE A 295 17.35 2.73 3.39
CA PHE A 295 17.92 2.84 2.06
C PHE A 295 18.19 1.45 1.48
N PRO A 296 17.87 1.22 0.21
CA PRO A 296 18.23 0.00 -0.48
C PRO A 296 19.75 -0.08 -0.69
N LYS A 297 20.27 -1.30 -0.74
CA LYS A 297 21.63 -1.59 -1.22
C LYS A 297 21.74 -1.43 -2.73
N GLY A 298 20.65 -1.57 -3.44
CA GLY A 298 20.52 -1.29 -4.85
C GLY A 298 19.09 -1.25 -5.32
N GLU A 299 18.90 -0.57 -6.43
CA GLU A 299 17.63 -0.35 -7.10
C GLU A 299 17.81 -0.68 -8.58
N VAL A 300 16.84 -1.36 -9.16
CA VAL A 300 16.83 -1.79 -10.56
C VAL A 300 15.54 -1.31 -11.18
N PHE A 301 15.63 -0.49 -12.21
CA PHE A 301 14.46 -0.17 -13.03
C PHE A 301 14.08 -1.40 -13.85
N ILE A 302 12.79 -1.74 -13.89
CA ILE A 302 12.26 -2.83 -14.70
C ILE A 302 11.59 -2.23 -15.92
N GLY A 303 12.23 -2.40 -17.06
CA GLY A 303 11.74 -1.95 -18.36
C GLY A 303 10.77 -2.95 -19.00
N HIS A 304 10.49 -2.75 -20.29
CA HIS A 304 9.60 -3.58 -21.07
C HIS A 304 10.38 -4.67 -21.83
N ARG A 305 9.69 -5.73 -22.19
CA ARG A 305 10.24 -6.87 -22.96
C ARG A 305 10.93 -6.44 -24.25
N ASP A 306 10.35 -5.51 -25.00
CA ASP A 306 10.91 -4.98 -26.25
C ASP A 306 12.25 -4.25 -26.04
N ALA A 307 12.55 -3.82 -24.81
CA ALA A 307 13.83 -3.24 -24.44
C ALA A 307 14.81 -4.28 -23.86
N GLY A 308 14.57 -5.58 -24.08
CA GLY A 308 15.46 -6.66 -23.68
C GLY A 308 15.35 -7.10 -22.20
N TYR A 309 14.31 -6.66 -21.47
CA TYR A 309 14.05 -7.17 -20.12
C TYR A 309 13.35 -8.53 -20.19
N SER A 310 13.83 -9.49 -19.40
CA SER A 310 13.25 -10.83 -19.35
C SER A 310 13.64 -11.56 -18.07
N VAL A 311 12.94 -12.66 -17.77
CA VAL A 311 13.32 -13.60 -16.71
C VAL A 311 13.56 -14.96 -17.31
N SER A 312 14.67 -15.61 -16.98
CA SER A 312 14.96 -17.00 -17.31
C SER A 312 15.08 -17.84 -16.05
N LEU A 313 14.52 -19.04 -16.05
CA LEU A 313 14.61 -19.98 -14.96
C LEU A 313 15.89 -20.83 -15.07
N GLY A 314 16.40 -21.29 -13.95
CA GLY A 314 17.59 -22.16 -13.86
C GLY A 314 18.85 -21.43 -13.38
N SER A 315 19.86 -22.24 -13.00
CA SER A 315 21.21 -21.76 -12.70
C SER A 315 21.95 -21.38 -13.95
N PRO A 316 22.81 -20.36 -13.91
CA PRO A 316 23.70 -20.06 -15.02
C PRO A 316 24.62 -21.27 -15.30
N GLU A 317 24.92 -21.49 -16.58
CA GLU A 317 25.85 -22.53 -17.01
C GLU A 317 27.19 -22.36 -16.28
N GLY A 318 27.61 -23.37 -15.52
CA GLY A 318 28.90 -23.42 -14.84
C GLY A 318 28.86 -23.50 -13.31
N ASP A 319 27.72 -23.39 -12.64
CA ASP A 319 27.64 -23.63 -11.20
C ASP A 319 27.61 -25.16 -10.92
N ARG A 320 28.81 -25.74 -10.78
CA ARG A 320 29.01 -27.16 -10.46
C ARG A 320 28.80 -27.49 -8.97
N SER A 321 28.32 -26.59 -8.15
CA SER A 321 27.98 -26.86 -6.75
C SER A 321 26.60 -27.53 -6.63
N SER A 322 26.40 -28.62 -7.38
CA SER A 322 25.19 -29.44 -7.36
C SER A 322 25.15 -30.36 -6.14
N ASN A 323 24.92 -29.80 -4.97
CA ASN A 323 24.23 -30.54 -3.93
C ASN A 323 22.74 -30.26 -4.12
N SER A 324 21.97 -31.32 -4.27
CA SER A 324 20.59 -31.45 -4.75
C SER A 324 19.49 -30.67 -3.99
N HIS A 325 19.81 -29.62 -3.26
CA HIS A 325 18.85 -28.90 -2.40
C HIS A 325 18.56 -27.45 -2.78
N ASN A 326 19.04 -26.92 -3.95
CA ASN A 326 18.85 -25.48 -4.22
C ASN A 326 18.70 -25.11 -5.70
N ASN A 327 17.72 -25.70 -6.39
CA ASN A 327 17.47 -25.40 -7.81
C ASN A 327 16.50 -24.24 -8.07
N TYR A 328 16.12 -23.45 -7.05
CA TYR A 328 15.14 -22.36 -7.21
C TYR A 328 15.80 -21.06 -7.68
N CYS A 329 16.67 -21.17 -8.70
CA CYS A 329 17.39 -20.05 -9.28
C CYS A 329 16.65 -19.51 -10.50
N PHE A 330 16.73 -18.19 -10.68
CA PHE A 330 16.27 -17.49 -11.88
C PHE A 330 17.14 -16.26 -12.13
N THR A 331 17.18 -15.82 -13.36
CA THR A 331 17.95 -14.65 -13.76
C THR A 331 17.05 -13.57 -14.31
N LEU A 332 17.09 -12.39 -13.71
CA LEU A 332 16.50 -11.18 -14.26
C LEU A 332 17.51 -10.53 -15.19
N HIS A 333 17.18 -10.50 -16.48
CA HIS A 333 17.95 -9.83 -17.52
C HIS A 333 17.51 -8.37 -17.59
N THR A 334 18.47 -7.46 -17.55
CA THR A 334 18.23 -6.02 -17.69
C THR A 334 19.22 -5.44 -18.69
N HIS A 335 18.94 -4.24 -19.17
CA HIS A 335 19.82 -3.55 -20.10
C HIS A 335 21.25 -3.34 -19.58
N GLU A 336 21.41 -3.19 -18.26
CA GLU A 336 22.71 -2.92 -17.63
C GLU A 336 23.49 -4.20 -17.30
N ARG A 337 22.80 -5.21 -16.77
CA ARG A 337 23.40 -6.48 -16.32
C ARG A 337 22.34 -7.54 -15.98
N ASN A 338 22.82 -8.76 -15.79
CA ASN A 338 21.99 -9.85 -15.28
C ASN A 338 22.04 -9.90 -13.74
N PHE A 339 20.90 -10.17 -13.12
CA PHE A 339 20.76 -10.40 -11.71
C PHE A 339 20.39 -11.85 -11.46
N ILE A 340 21.32 -12.63 -10.94
CA ILE A 340 21.09 -14.03 -10.58
C ILE A 340 20.54 -14.08 -9.17
N LEU A 341 19.32 -14.60 -9.05
CA LEU A 341 18.53 -14.65 -7.84
C LEU A 341 18.16 -16.08 -7.51
N ARG A 342 18.02 -16.38 -6.22
CA ARG A 342 17.63 -17.69 -5.73
C ARG A 342 16.59 -17.54 -4.63
N ALA A 343 15.45 -18.19 -4.79
CA ALA A 343 14.40 -18.30 -3.80
C ALA A 343 14.69 -19.42 -2.78
N GLU A 344 13.95 -19.42 -1.68
CA GLU A 344 14.06 -20.47 -0.66
C GLU A 344 13.19 -21.69 -1.02
N THR A 345 12.09 -21.47 -1.72
CA THR A 345 11.15 -22.52 -2.15
C THR A 345 10.79 -22.38 -3.63
N GLN A 346 10.23 -23.45 -4.21
CA GLN A 346 9.67 -23.43 -5.57
C GLN A 346 8.53 -22.40 -5.68
N ASP A 347 7.63 -22.38 -4.70
CA ASP A 347 6.50 -21.46 -4.67
C ASP A 347 6.93 -20.00 -4.67
N ASP A 348 7.97 -19.66 -3.89
CA ASP A 348 8.54 -18.30 -3.91
C ASP A 348 9.17 -17.97 -5.26
N MET A 349 9.89 -18.91 -5.88
CA MET A 349 10.45 -18.71 -7.22
C MET A 349 9.36 -18.44 -8.24
N ASP A 350 8.28 -19.22 -8.22
CA ASP A 350 7.16 -19.08 -9.15
C ASP A 350 6.42 -17.74 -8.94
N LYS A 351 6.22 -17.31 -7.69
CA LYS A 351 5.66 -15.99 -7.35
C LYS A 351 6.53 -14.85 -7.90
N TRP A 352 7.84 -14.91 -7.66
CA TRP A 352 8.76 -13.88 -8.15
C TRP A 352 8.84 -13.85 -9.68
N ASN A 353 8.90 -15.03 -10.33
CA ASN A 353 8.90 -15.13 -11.79
C ASN A 353 7.62 -14.54 -12.39
N THR A 354 6.46 -14.89 -11.83
CA THR A 354 5.16 -14.36 -12.27
C THR A 354 5.11 -12.85 -12.10
N ALA A 355 5.46 -12.33 -10.92
CA ALA A 355 5.41 -10.91 -10.61
C ALA A 355 6.36 -10.08 -11.50
N LEU A 356 7.58 -10.56 -11.73
CA LEU A 356 8.54 -9.87 -12.59
C LEU A 356 8.08 -9.85 -14.04
N ASN A 357 7.58 -10.98 -14.58
CA ASN A 357 7.05 -11.03 -15.95
C ASN A 357 5.83 -10.11 -16.11
N GLN A 358 4.92 -10.06 -15.14
CA GLN A 358 3.80 -9.11 -15.16
C GLN A 358 4.29 -7.66 -15.28
N VAL A 359 5.32 -7.27 -14.54
CA VAL A 359 5.90 -5.91 -14.62
C VAL A 359 6.58 -5.67 -15.96
N ILE A 360 7.32 -6.65 -16.49
CA ILE A 360 8.04 -6.58 -17.77
C ILE A 360 7.06 -6.42 -18.95
N ASP A 361 5.88 -7.05 -18.86
CA ASP A 361 4.87 -7.03 -19.92
C ASP A 361 3.97 -5.77 -19.89
N LEU A 362 4.03 -4.97 -18.80
CA LEU A 362 3.31 -3.70 -18.75
C LEU A 362 3.91 -2.66 -19.71
N PRO A 363 3.10 -1.94 -20.52
CA PRO A 363 3.58 -0.86 -21.36
C PRO A 363 4.25 0.25 -20.53
N LEU A 364 5.32 0.82 -21.06
CA LEU A 364 5.99 1.97 -20.45
C LEU A 364 5.15 3.23 -20.61
N THR A 365 5.07 4.01 -19.54
CA THR A 365 4.42 5.32 -19.49
C THR A 365 5.47 6.44 -19.49
N PRO A 366 5.13 7.69 -19.84
CA PRO A 366 6.04 8.83 -19.69
C PRO A 366 6.55 9.01 -18.26
N GLN A 367 5.75 8.66 -17.27
CA GLN A 367 6.13 8.70 -15.86
C GLN A 367 7.20 7.63 -15.53
N ASP A 368 7.12 6.45 -16.17
CA ASP A 368 8.11 5.39 -16.01
C ASP A 368 9.46 5.83 -16.58
N SER A 369 9.47 6.54 -17.73
CA SER A 369 10.68 7.11 -18.32
C SER A 369 11.31 8.18 -17.43
N LYS A 370 10.48 9.03 -16.79
CA LYS A 370 10.95 10.01 -15.79
C LYS A 370 11.54 9.30 -14.58
N LEU A 371 10.89 8.25 -14.08
CA LEU A 371 11.41 7.45 -12.96
C LEU A 371 12.78 6.84 -13.32
N ALA A 372 12.92 6.24 -14.49
CA ALA A 372 14.18 5.67 -14.97
C ALA A 372 15.31 6.71 -14.97
N SER A 373 15.04 7.94 -15.42
CA SER A 373 16.01 9.02 -15.43
C SER A 373 16.43 9.51 -14.04
N MET A 374 15.58 9.34 -13.03
CA MET A 374 15.85 9.73 -11.65
C MET A 374 16.67 8.69 -10.89
N LEU A 375 16.64 7.43 -11.32
CA LEU A 375 17.41 6.32 -10.74
C LEU A 375 18.80 6.23 -11.41
N VAL A 376 19.59 7.30 -11.31
CA VAL A 376 20.94 7.29 -11.88
C VAL A 376 21.83 6.39 -11.05
N PRO A 377 22.54 5.40 -11.64
CA PRO A 377 23.54 4.62 -10.93
C PRO A 377 24.60 5.56 -10.35
N LYS A 378 24.86 5.46 -9.06
CA LYS A 378 26.01 6.13 -8.47
C LYS A 378 27.26 5.58 -9.16
N LYS A 379 27.85 6.33 -10.08
CA LYS A 379 29.23 6.03 -10.55
C LYS A 379 30.09 5.94 -9.30
N ALA A 380 30.80 4.83 -9.13
CA ALA A 380 31.79 4.68 -8.09
C ALA A 380 32.73 5.90 -8.17
N SER A 381 32.72 6.73 -7.16
CA SER A 381 33.70 7.82 -7.04
C SER A 381 35.05 7.17 -6.86
N ASN A 382 35.81 7.06 -7.93
CA ASN A 382 37.24 6.80 -7.85
C ASN A 382 37.85 7.99 -7.08
N SER A 383 38.07 7.78 -5.80
CA SER A 383 38.94 8.67 -5.02
C SER A 383 40.36 8.52 -5.57
N PHE A 384 40.73 9.38 -6.48
CA PHE A 384 42.12 9.64 -6.78
C PHE A 384 42.78 10.15 -5.51
N ARG A 385 43.46 9.27 -4.78
CA ARG A 385 44.50 9.68 -3.82
C ARG A 385 45.63 10.29 -4.64
N ILE A 386 45.69 11.62 -4.68
CA ILE A 386 46.88 12.34 -5.10
C ILE A 386 47.92 12.13 -4.01
N ILE A 387 48.86 11.23 -4.26
CA ILE A 387 50.11 11.13 -3.48
C ILE A 387 50.94 12.37 -3.85
N ARG A 388 50.97 13.37 -2.97
CA ARG A 388 51.99 14.44 -3.06
C ARG A 388 53.31 13.83 -2.55
N ARG A 389 54.31 13.83 -3.43
CA ARG A 389 55.72 13.76 -3.08
C ARG A 389 56.20 15.07 -2.48
#